data_024b0594ca341281d9ad5d6d584fd455
#
_entry.id   024b0594ca341281d9ad5d6d584fd455
#
_cell.length_a   1.000
_cell.length_b   1.000
_cell.length_c   1.000
_cell.angle_alpha   90.00
_cell.angle_beta   90.00
_cell.angle_gamma   90.00
#
_symmetry.space_group_name_H-M   'P 1'
#
loop_
_entity.id
_entity.type
_entity.pdbx_description
1 polymer ?
#
loop_
_entity_poly.entity_id
_entity_poly.type
_entity_poly.pdbx_seq_one_letter_code
_entity_poly.pdbx_strand_id
1 'polypeptide(L)'
;QRQMCIRDSLKGRVEVLKVHSKDVKMDETVNLEEIALATSGAVGSDLANMINEAAINAVKHGRNAVCQSDLFEAVEVVLVGKEKKDRIMSQEERRIVSYHEVGHALVSALQKDAEPVQKITIVPRTMGALGYTLQTPEEEKFLQTKDELLAKITTYMAGRAAEVLVFSSATSGAANDIENATAIARAMVTQYGMSDKFGMMCLATTENQYLDNRAGLICGEETAAPVSYTHLTLPTIRL
;
A
#
# COMPACT_ATOMS: atom_id res chain seq x y z
N GLN A 1 26.24 4.03 2.73
CA GLN A 1 25.56 2.82 2.23
C GLN A 1 25.17 1.83 3.33
N ARG A 2 26.05 1.54 4.32
CA ARG A 2 25.72 0.62 5.43
C ARG A 2 24.57 1.11 6.34
N GLN A 3 24.41 2.41 6.54
CA GLN A 3 23.33 2.95 7.37
C GLN A 3 21.93 2.91 6.68
N MET A 4 21.88 2.95 5.34
CA MET A 4 20.59 2.78 4.62
C MET A 4 20.06 1.34 4.72
N CYS A 5 20.91 0.32 4.56
CA CYS A 5 20.51 -1.08 4.63
C CYS A 5 19.96 -1.54 6.00
N ILE A 6 20.35 -0.87 7.10
CA ILE A 6 19.85 -1.21 8.44
C ILE A 6 18.43 -0.71 8.65
N ARG A 7 18.05 0.40 8.01
CA ARG A 7 16.71 1.02 8.15
C ARG A 7 15.63 0.28 7.35
N ASP A 8 16.00 -0.38 6.27
CA ASP A 8 15.06 -1.02 5.35
C ASP A 8 14.73 -2.46 5.74
N SER A 9 15.49 -3.09 6.64
CA SER A 9 15.22 -4.46 7.10
C SER A 9 14.25 -4.48 8.28
N LEU A 10 13.45 -5.54 8.37
CA LEU A 10 12.56 -5.79 9.52
C LEU A 10 13.30 -5.64 10.86
N LYS A 11 14.47 -6.28 10.98
CA LYS A 11 15.31 -6.20 12.17
C LYS A 11 15.75 -4.77 12.48
N GLY A 12 16.09 -3.99 11.44
CA GLY A 12 16.46 -2.57 11.59
C GLY A 12 15.29 -1.73 12.10
N ARG A 13 14.08 -1.95 11.56
CA ARG A 13 12.87 -1.27 12.04
C ARG A 13 12.54 -1.62 13.49
N VAL A 14 12.65 -2.90 13.87
CA VAL A 14 12.48 -3.33 15.27
C VAL A 14 13.45 -2.64 16.21
N GLU A 15 14.73 -2.54 15.84
CA GLU A 15 15.72 -1.86 16.68
C GLU A 15 15.45 -0.34 16.79
N VAL A 16 14.99 0.31 15.72
CA VAL A 16 14.57 1.72 15.77
C VAL A 16 13.37 1.90 16.69
N LEU A 17 12.35 1.03 16.57
CA LEU A 17 11.19 1.06 17.47
C LEU A 17 11.60 0.85 18.94
N LYS A 18 12.48 -0.11 19.24
CA LYS A 18 13.03 -0.34 20.58
C LYS A 18 13.76 0.88 21.15
N VAL A 19 14.54 1.59 20.32
CA VAL A 19 15.24 2.81 20.75
C VAL A 19 14.26 3.88 21.17
N HIS A 20 13.21 4.14 20.36
CA HIS A 20 12.22 5.17 20.63
C HIS A 20 11.20 4.79 21.72
N SER A 21 11.09 3.51 22.03
CA SER A 21 10.19 3.00 23.09
C SER A 21 10.81 2.98 24.47
N LYS A 22 12.11 3.27 24.64
CA LYS A 22 12.81 3.15 25.93
C LYS A 22 12.18 3.95 27.07
N ASP A 23 11.70 5.14 26.75
CA ASP A 23 11.11 6.07 27.73
C ASP A 23 9.57 6.00 27.75
N VAL A 24 8.98 5.08 26.98
CA VAL A 24 7.53 4.89 26.88
C VAL A 24 7.13 3.61 27.62
N LYS A 25 6.21 3.74 28.57
CA LYS A 25 5.69 2.61 29.31
C LYS A 25 4.78 1.78 28.41
N MET A 26 5.18 0.56 28.13
CA MET A 26 4.42 -0.42 27.34
C MET A 26 3.85 -1.52 28.21
N ASP A 27 2.71 -2.07 27.84
CA ASP A 27 2.14 -3.24 28.51
C ASP A 27 2.65 -4.58 27.89
N GLU A 28 2.20 -5.69 28.46
CA GLU A 28 2.62 -7.02 28.06
C GLU A 28 2.08 -7.45 26.69
N THR A 29 1.11 -6.73 26.13
CA THR A 29 0.50 -7.04 24.82
C THR A 29 1.36 -6.58 23.63
N VAL A 30 2.36 -5.73 23.87
CA VAL A 30 3.12 -5.07 22.82
C VAL A 30 4.11 -6.01 22.15
N ASN A 31 3.92 -6.21 20.85
CA ASN A 31 4.82 -6.90 19.94
C ASN A 31 5.35 -5.93 18.86
N LEU A 32 6.58 -5.47 19.05
CA LEU A 32 7.22 -4.53 18.12
C LEU A 32 7.57 -5.18 16.76
N GLU A 33 7.68 -6.49 16.68
CA GLU A 33 7.93 -7.19 15.42
C GLU A 33 6.72 -7.12 14.48
N GLU A 34 5.52 -7.28 15.00
CA GLU A 34 4.28 -7.10 14.24
C GLU A 34 4.14 -5.66 13.71
N ILE A 35 4.48 -4.67 14.54
CA ILE A 35 4.46 -3.26 14.12
C ILE A 35 5.52 -3.01 13.04
N ALA A 36 6.72 -3.57 13.18
CA ALA A 36 7.77 -3.44 12.18
C ALA A 36 7.39 -4.11 10.86
N LEU A 37 6.65 -5.21 10.88
CA LEU A 37 6.09 -5.87 9.70
C LEU A 37 5.04 -4.98 9.01
N ALA A 38 4.10 -4.43 9.78
CA ALA A 38 3.06 -3.54 9.27
C ALA A 38 3.60 -2.20 8.72
N THR A 39 4.86 -1.87 9.00
CA THR A 39 5.50 -0.61 8.62
C THR A 39 6.60 -0.78 7.58
N SER A 40 6.46 -1.74 6.69
CA SER A 40 7.39 -1.92 5.56
C SER A 40 7.48 -0.64 4.73
N GLY A 41 8.70 -0.17 4.45
CA GLY A 41 8.96 1.08 3.73
C GLY A 41 8.91 2.36 4.57
N ALA A 42 8.50 2.31 5.85
CA ALA A 42 8.51 3.46 6.73
C ALA A 42 9.96 3.89 7.08
N VAL A 43 10.21 5.20 7.10
CA VAL A 43 11.51 5.74 7.50
C VAL A 43 11.61 5.88 9.02
N GLY A 44 12.85 6.02 9.54
CA GLY A 44 13.08 6.07 10.99
C GLY A 44 12.31 7.17 11.72
N SER A 45 12.06 8.33 11.08
CA SER A 45 11.23 9.40 11.63
C SER A 45 9.76 8.99 11.78
N ASP A 46 9.26 8.18 10.85
CA ASP A 46 7.87 7.70 10.91
C ASP A 46 7.71 6.72 12.07
N LEU A 47 8.67 5.80 12.25
CA LEU A 47 8.69 4.85 13.37
C LEU A 47 8.75 5.56 14.73
N ALA A 48 9.57 6.63 14.84
CA ALA A 48 9.63 7.46 16.02
C ALA A 48 8.28 8.16 16.30
N ASN A 49 7.65 8.70 15.24
CA ASN A 49 6.35 9.36 15.34
C ASN A 49 5.23 8.37 15.73
N MET A 50 5.29 7.12 15.26
CA MET A 50 4.35 6.07 15.63
C MET A 50 4.37 5.80 17.13
N ILE A 51 5.55 5.69 17.74
CA ILE A 51 5.68 5.51 19.20
C ILE A 51 5.08 6.70 19.95
N ASN A 52 5.33 7.92 19.48
CA ASN A 52 4.79 9.13 20.08
C ASN A 52 3.24 9.22 19.95
N GLU A 53 2.69 8.96 18.76
CA GLU A 53 1.23 8.95 18.55
C GLU A 53 0.56 7.83 19.36
N ALA A 54 1.20 6.65 19.52
CA ALA A 54 0.69 5.58 20.37
C ALA A 54 0.63 5.98 21.84
N ALA A 55 1.65 6.67 22.34
CA ALA A 55 1.66 7.20 23.71
C ALA A 55 0.55 8.25 23.93
N ILE A 56 0.35 9.15 22.95
CA ILE A 56 -0.75 10.13 22.97
C ILE A 56 -2.10 9.41 22.98
N ASN A 57 -2.24 8.33 22.20
CA ASN A 57 -3.48 7.57 22.14
C ASN A 57 -3.80 6.86 23.44
N ALA A 58 -2.81 6.23 24.09
CA ALA A 58 -2.97 5.63 25.41
C ALA A 58 -3.47 6.65 26.45
N VAL A 59 -2.89 7.86 26.48
CA VAL A 59 -3.29 8.95 27.38
C VAL A 59 -4.71 9.42 27.08
N LYS A 60 -5.10 9.57 25.82
CA LYS A 60 -6.49 9.94 25.43
C LYS A 60 -7.53 8.93 25.95
N HIS A 61 -7.16 7.66 26.06
CA HIS A 61 -8.01 6.59 26.60
C HIS A 61 -7.84 6.40 28.11
N GLY A 62 -7.17 7.32 28.81
CA GLY A 62 -6.98 7.28 30.26
C GLY A 62 -6.02 6.17 30.74
N ARG A 63 -5.17 5.64 29.88
CA ARG A 63 -4.21 4.57 30.19
C ARG A 63 -2.82 5.16 30.46
N ASN A 64 -2.08 4.51 31.36
CA ASN A 64 -0.71 4.90 31.72
C ASN A 64 0.35 4.06 31.01
N ALA A 65 -0.06 3.13 30.13
CA ALA A 65 0.82 2.29 29.33
C ALA A 65 0.23 2.13 27.92
N VAL A 66 1.11 2.01 26.94
CA VAL A 66 0.76 1.78 25.55
C VAL A 66 0.49 0.29 25.37
N CYS A 67 -0.60 -0.05 24.72
CA CYS A 67 -0.93 -1.43 24.31
C CYS A 67 -0.78 -1.62 22.80
N GLN A 68 -0.86 -2.86 22.34
CA GLN A 68 -0.69 -3.19 20.92
C GLN A 68 -1.68 -2.46 20.01
N SER A 69 -2.93 -2.26 20.44
CA SER A 69 -3.94 -1.53 19.66
C SER A 69 -3.60 -0.06 19.46
N ASP A 70 -2.92 0.59 20.44
CA ASP A 70 -2.48 1.97 20.28
C ASP A 70 -1.41 2.12 19.20
N LEU A 71 -0.52 1.12 19.12
CA LEU A 71 0.52 1.09 18.10
C LEU A 71 -0.07 0.87 16.71
N PHE A 72 -1.02 -0.05 16.54
CA PHE A 72 -1.70 -0.20 15.25
C PHE A 72 -2.46 1.05 14.83
N GLU A 73 -3.14 1.73 15.76
CA GLU A 73 -3.79 3.01 15.46
C GLU A 73 -2.76 4.09 15.09
N ALA A 74 -1.61 4.12 15.75
CA ALA A 74 -0.53 5.04 15.42
C ALA A 74 0.06 4.74 14.02
N VAL A 75 0.20 3.47 13.63
CA VAL A 75 0.59 3.07 12.26
C VAL A 75 -0.38 3.67 11.24
N GLU A 76 -1.68 3.53 11.47
CA GLU A 76 -2.71 4.11 10.58
C GLU A 76 -2.60 5.63 10.50
N VAL A 77 -2.43 6.31 11.66
CA VAL A 77 -2.31 7.77 11.72
C VAL A 77 -1.09 8.27 10.95
N VAL A 78 0.02 7.58 11.04
CA VAL A 78 1.28 8.00 10.39
C VAL A 78 1.29 7.67 8.90
N LEU A 79 0.80 6.50 8.49
CA LEU A 79 0.84 6.05 7.09
C LEU A 79 -0.33 6.59 6.25
N VAL A 80 -1.52 6.71 6.82
CA VAL A 80 -2.74 7.08 6.08
C VAL A 80 -3.28 8.46 6.48
N GLY A 81 -2.80 8.98 7.61
CA GLY A 81 -3.21 10.27 8.17
C GLY A 81 -4.29 10.18 9.24
N LYS A 82 -4.53 11.31 9.92
CA LYS A 82 -5.55 11.41 10.95
C LYS A 82 -6.96 11.36 10.38
N GLU A 83 -7.91 10.87 11.17
CA GLU A 83 -9.33 10.90 10.83
C GLU A 83 -9.81 12.33 10.60
N LYS A 84 -10.50 12.57 9.49
CA LYS A 84 -11.19 13.85 9.22
C LYS A 84 -12.59 13.83 9.80
N LYS A 85 -12.76 14.39 10.98
CA LYS A 85 -14.07 14.48 11.64
C LYS A 85 -15.03 15.47 10.96
N ASP A 86 -14.47 16.43 10.21
CA ASP A 86 -15.24 17.53 9.61
C ASP A 86 -15.79 17.20 8.21
N ARG A 87 -15.41 16.07 7.62
CA ARG A 87 -15.87 15.66 6.30
C ARG A 87 -17.03 14.70 6.42
N ILE A 88 -18.24 15.22 6.25
CA ILE A 88 -19.46 14.42 6.19
C ILE A 88 -19.66 13.96 4.76
N MET A 89 -19.45 12.65 4.50
CA MET A 89 -19.83 12.05 3.24
C MET A 89 -21.34 11.89 3.16
N SER A 90 -21.92 12.13 1.98
CA SER A 90 -23.31 11.78 1.71
C SER A 90 -23.55 10.27 1.87
N GLN A 91 -24.82 9.87 2.04
CA GLN A 91 -25.15 8.43 2.13
C GLN A 91 -24.78 7.68 0.84
N GLU A 92 -24.91 8.33 -0.31
CA GLU A 92 -24.56 7.76 -1.60
C GLU A 92 -23.06 7.58 -1.75
N GLU A 93 -22.25 8.61 -1.46
CA GLU A 93 -20.78 8.50 -1.45
C GLU A 93 -20.30 7.42 -0.48
N ARG A 94 -20.85 7.38 0.73
CA ARG A 94 -20.52 6.34 1.72
C ARG A 94 -20.81 4.94 1.20
N ARG A 95 -21.93 4.76 0.49
CA ARG A 95 -22.29 3.49 -0.12
C ARG A 95 -21.30 3.11 -1.23
N ILE A 96 -20.96 4.04 -2.12
CA ILE A 96 -19.99 3.80 -3.19
C ILE A 96 -18.63 3.41 -2.61
N VAL A 97 -18.10 4.19 -1.65
CA VAL A 97 -16.81 3.90 -1.00
C VAL A 97 -16.86 2.54 -0.29
N SER A 98 -17.97 2.18 0.36
CA SER A 98 -18.09 0.88 1.03
C SER A 98 -17.96 -0.29 0.06
N TYR A 99 -18.63 -0.24 -1.10
CA TYR A 99 -18.51 -1.28 -2.11
C TYR A 99 -17.13 -1.31 -2.75
N HIS A 100 -16.51 -0.16 -2.94
CA HIS A 100 -15.15 -0.02 -3.45
C HIS A 100 -14.13 -0.74 -2.53
N GLU A 101 -14.11 -0.40 -1.24
CA GLU A 101 -13.20 -1.00 -0.26
C GLU A 101 -13.48 -2.50 -0.03
N VAL A 102 -14.74 -2.88 0.02
CA VAL A 102 -15.12 -4.32 0.11
C VAL A 102 -14.70 -5.06 -1.15
N GLY A 103 -14.74 -4.42 -2.31
CA GLY A 103 -14.24 -4.98 -3.57
C GLY A 103 -12.74 -5.35 -3.48
N HIS A 104 -11.91 -4.43 -3.00
CA HIS A 104 -10.48 -4.70 -2.76
C HIS A 104 -10.28 -5.86 -1.78
N ALA A 105 -10.96 -5.81 -0.65
CA ALA A 105 -10.83 -6.83 0.39
C ALA A 105 -11.29 -8.22 -0.05
N LEU A 106 -12.42 -8.29 -0.75
CA LEU A 106 -12.98 -9.56 -1.24
C LEU A 106 -12.04 -10.21 -2.26
N VAL A 107 -11.57 -9.44 -3.24
CA VAL A 107 -10.68 -9.95 -4.28
C VAL A 107 -9.34 -10.35 -3.68
N SER A 108 -8.78 -9.57 -2.75
CA SER A 108 -7.57 -9.96 -2.04
C SER A 108 -7.75 -11.28 -1.27
N ALA A 109 -8.83 -11.41 -0.51
CA ALA A 109 -9.10 -12.61 0.30
C ALA A 109 -9.33 -13.88 -0.54
N LEU A 110 -9.80 -13.74 -1.78
CA LEU A 110 -10.04 -14.88 -2.69
C LEU A 110 -8.82 -15.28 -3.51
N GLN A 111 -7.77 -14.46 -3.55
CA GLN A 111 -6.55 -14.76 -4.28
C GLN A 111 -5.53 -15.48 -3.39
N LYS A 112 -4.86 -16.48 -3.95
CA LYS A 112 -3.84 -17.26 -3.24
C LYS A 112 -2.57 -16.46 -2.95
N ASP A 113 -2.19 -15.58 -3.89
CA ASP A 113 -0.90 -14.88 -3.86
C ASP A 113 -1.05 -13.39 -3.44
N ALA A 114 -2.21 -13.03 -2.87
CA ALA A 114 -2.46 -11.69 -2.32
C ALA A 114 -2.11 -11.61 -0.84
N GLU A 115 -1.78 -10.41 -0.38
CA GLU A 115 -1.53 -10.13 1.03
C GLU A 115 -2.84 -10.19 1.83
N PRO A 116 -2.82 -10.73 3.07
CA PRO A 116 -4.02 -10.85 3.88
C PRO A 116 -4.58 -9.47 4.27
N VAL A 117 -5.91 -9.36 4.22
CA VAL A 117 -6.63 -8.17 4.64
C VAL A 117 -6.77 -8.15 6.15
N GLN A 118 -6.24 -7.11 6.79
CA GLN A 118 -6.36 -6.92 8.23
C GLN A 118 -7.53 -6.01 8.61
N LYS A 119 -7.77 -4.96 7.83
CA LYS A 119 -8.78 -3.97 8.18
C LYS A 119 -9.37 -3.31 6.93
N ILE A 120 -10.66 -3.04 6.98
CA ILE A 120 -11.38 -2.23 6.00
C ILE A 120 -11.98 -1.04 6.74
N THR A 121 -11.85 0.15 6.19
CA THR A 121 -12.46 1.37 6.75
C THR A 121 -12.96 2.30 5.65
N ILE A 122 -14.06 2.99 5.95
CA ILE A 122 -14.63 4.06 5.11
C ILE A 122 -14.52 5.42 5.79
N VAL A 123 -13.64 5.53 6.79
CA VAL A 123 -13.42 6.78 7.51
C VAL A 123 -12.44 7.64 6.72
N PRO A 124 -12.85 8.86 6.31
CA PRO A 124 -11.96 9.76 5.56
C PRO A 124 -10.72 10.14 6.37
N ARG A 125 -9.56 10.13 5.70
CA ARG A 125 -8.27 10.47 6.29
C ARG A 125 -7.67 11.76 5.72
N THR A 126 -6.73 12.36 6.45
CA THR A 126 -6.13 13.66 6.08
C THR A 126 -5.27 13.59 4.80
N MET A 127 -4.74 12.43 4.45
CA MET A 127 -3.98 12.23 3.20
C MET A 127 -4.86 12.02 1.95
N GLY A 128 -6.16 12.28 2.06
CA GLY A 128 -7.07 12.29 0.90
C GLY A 128 -7.85 11.00 0.67
N ALA A 129 -7.54 9.92 1.35
CA ALA A 129 -8.30 8.68 1.26
C ALA A 129 -9.71 8.86 1.87
N LEU A 130 -10.73 8.39 1.16
CA LEU A 130 -12.13 8.34 1.62
C LEU A 130 -12.43 7.07 2.40
N GLY A 131 -11.70 6.02 2.10
CA GLY A 131 -11.60 4.74 2.78
C GLY A 131 -10.25 4.12 2.49
N TYR A 132 -9.93 3.00 3.08
CA TYR A 132 -8.79 2.18 2.71
C TYR A 132 -8.94 0.75 3.22
N THR A 133 -8.31 -0.16 2.51
CA THR A 133 -8.15 -1.55 2.90
C THR A 133 -6.70 -1.77 3.32
N LEU A 134 -6.47 -2.08 4.60
CA LEU A 134 -5.14 -2.36 5.13
C LEU A 134 -4.80 -3.83 4.87
N GLN A 135 -3.71 -4.03 4.15
CA GLN A 135 -3.09 -5.32 3.93
C GLN A 135 -1.73 -5.32 4.64
N THR A 136 -1.39 -6.41 5.29
CA THR A 136 -0.08 -6.55 5.94
C THR A 136 0.52 -7.87 5.50
N PRO A 137 1.74 -7.86 4.94
CA PRO A 137 2.41 -9.08 4.58
C PRO A 137 2.66 -9.96 5.81
N GLU A 138 2.53 -11.28 5.68
CA GLU A 138 2.86 -12.22 6.75
C GLU A 138 4.36 -12.32 6.98
N GLU A 139 5.15 -12.09 5.92
CA GLU A 139 6.61 -12.14 5.94
C GLU A 139 7.21 -11.00 5.13
N GLU A 140 8.44 -10.59 5.47
CA GLU A 140 9.20 -9.63 4.69
C GLU A 140 9.72 -10.29 3.41
N LYS A 141 9.15 -9.90 2.24
CA LYS A 141 9.57 -10.41 0.93
C LYS A 141 10.31 -9.34 0.15
N PHE A 142 11.52 -9.67 -0.30
CA PHE A 142 12.34 -8.80 -1.16
C PHE A 142 12.16 -9.08 -2.66
N LEU A 143 11.65 -10.26 -3.01
CA LEU A 143 11.40 -10.66 -4.38
C LEU A 143 9.90 -10.92 -4.56
N GLN A 144 9.35 -10.39 -5.64
CA GLN A 144 7.96 -10.60 -6.02
C GLN A 144 7.91 -11.42 -7.32
N THR A 145 7.07 -12.42 -7.33
CA THR A 145 6.82 -13.25 -8.51
C THR A 145 5.86 -12.55 -9.48
N LYS A 146 5.79 -13.03 -10.72
CA LYS A 146 4.82 -12.55 -11.71
C LYS A 146 3.38 -12.70 -11.19
N ASP A 147 3.07 -13.80 -10.52
CA ASP A 147 1.72 -14.11 -10.02
C ASP A 147 1.34 -13.18 -8.85
N GLU A 148 2.27 -12.88 -7.93
CA GLU A 148 2.05 -11.91 -6.86
C GLU A 148 1.82 -10.49 -7.39
N LEU A 149 2.55 -10.07 -8.42
CA LEU A 149 2.35 -8.77 -9.05
C LEU A 149 1.00 -8.69 -9.78
N LEU A 150 0.59 -9.77 -10.46
CA LEU A 150 -0.74 -9.86 -11.07
C LEU A 150 -1.85 -9.84 -10.02
N ALA A 151 -1.66 -10.52 -8.89
CA ALA A 151 -2.59 -10.47 -7.76
C ALA A 151 -2.74 -9.04 -7.21
N LYS A 152 -1.64 -8.29 -7.08
CA LYS A 152 -1.68 -6.88 -6.67
C LYS A 152 -2.45 -6.01 -7.67
N ILE A 153 -2.17 -6.14 -8.97
CA ILE A 153 -2.91 -5.42 -10.02
C ILE A 153 -4.41 -5.73 -9.93
N THR A 154 -4.74 -7.01 -9.79
CA THR A 154 -6.14 -7.48 -9.68
C THR A 154 -6.83 -6.87 -8.47
N THR A 155 -6.15 -6.83 -7.32
CA THR A 155 -6.65 -6.21 -6.10
C THR A 155 -6.88 -4.71 -6.28
N TYR A 156 -5.92 -3.97 -6.88
CA TYR A 156 -6.11 -2.53 -7.16
C TYR A 156 -7.30 -2.25 -8.09
N MET A 157 -7.52 -3.09 -9.09
CA MET A 157 -8.65 -2.90 -10.02
C MET A 157 -10.00 -3.28 -9.44
N ALA A 158 -10.03 -4.02 -8.34
CA ALA A 158 -11.24 -4.59 -7.76
C ALA A 158 -12.23 -3.54 -7.23
N GLY A 159 -11.73 -2.44 -6.65
CA GLY A 159 -12.59 -1.33 -6.21
C GLY A 159 -13.37 -0.73 -7.36
N ARG A 160 -12.71 -0.42 -8.47
CA ARG A 160 -13.36 0.06 -9.70
C ARG A 160 -14.34 -0.97 -10.26
N ALA A 161 -13.97 -2.24 -10.28
CA ALA A 161 -14.84 -3.31 -10.76
C ALA A 161 -16.14 -3.40 -9.93
N ALA A 162 -16.04 -3.28 -8.61
CA ALA A 162 -17.18 -3.25 -7.70
C ALA A 162 -18.11 -2.04 -7.95
N GLU A 163 -17.54 -0.84 -8.18
CA GLU A 163 -18.34 0.33 -8.54
C GLU A 163 -19.15 0.09 -9.82
N VAL A 164 -18.50 -0.39 -10.88
CA VAL A 164 -19.16 -0.63 -12.18
C VAL A 164 -20.22 -1.72 -12.05
N LEU A 165 -19.92 -2.80 -11.32
CA LEU A 165 -20.84 -3.93 -11.16
C LEU A 165 -22.13 -3.55 -10.41
N VAL A 166 -22.00 -2.75 -9.34
CA VAL A 166 -23.12 -2.44 -8.45
C VAL A 166 -23.89 -1.19 -8.87
N PHE A 167 -23.16 -0.17 -9.33
CA PHE A 167 -23.76 1.14 -9.64
C PHE A 167 -23.84 1.44 -11.13
N SER A 168 -23.30 0.57 -12.00
CA SER A 168 -23.17 0.80 -13.45
C SER A 168 -22.50 2.16 -13.77
N SER A 169 -21.65 2.64 -12.86
CA SER A 169 -20.99 3.95 -12.92
C SER A 169 -19.55 3.83 -12.46
N ALA A 170 -18.75 4.81 -12.85
CA ALA A 170 -17.34 4.89 -12.50
C ALA A 170 -17.05 6.26 -11.87
N THR A 171 -16.44 6.26 -10.68
CA THR A 171 -16.11 7.49 -9.98
C THR A 171 -14.62 7.85 -10.11
N SER A 172 -14.23 9.05 -9.74
CA SER A 172 -12.82 9.44 -9.66
C SER A 172 -12.06 8.80 -8.49
N GLY A 173 -12.76 8.10 -7.59
CA GLY A 173 -12.17 7.51 -6.37
C GLY A 173 -11.07 6.49 -6.65
N ALA A 174 -11.20 5.71 -7.73
CA ALA A 174 -10.21 4.70 -8.12
C ALA A 174 -8.96 5.26 -8.84
N ALA A 175 -8.75 6.57 -8.89
CA ALA A 175 -7.63 7.15 -9.66
C ALA A 175 -6.27 6.65 -9.18
N ASN A 176 -6.03 6.62 -7.87
CA ASN A 176 -4.78 6.16 -7.28
C ASN A 176 -4.56 4.66 -7.50
N ASP A 177 -5.61 3.85 -7.42
CA ASP A 177 -5.52 2.40 -7.65
C ASP A 177 -5.15 2.09 -9.09
N ILE A 178 -5.76 2.81 -10.03
CA ILE A 178 -5.45 2.69 -11.46
C ILE A 178 -4.01 3.13 -11.74
N GLU A 179 -3.54 4.20 -11.09
CA GLU A 179 -2.15 4.65 -11.20
C GLU A 179 -1.17 3.59 -10.70
N ASN A 180 -1.40 3.04 -9.50
CA ASN A 180 -0.57 1.99 -8.92
C ASN A 180 -0.59 0.70 -9.76
N ALA A 181 -1.75 0.25 -10.19
CA ALA A 181 -1.89 -0.91 -11.06
C ALA A 181 -1.12 -0.71 -12.39
N THR A 182 -1.24 0.49 -12.99
CA THR A 182 -0.53 0.83 -14.23
C THR A 182 0.99 0.89 -14.02
N ALA A 183 1.46 1.44 -12.90
CA ALA A 183 2.88 1.49 -12.58
C ALA A 183 3.49 0.08 -12.45
N ILE A 184 2.82 -0.82 -11.73
CA ILE A 184 3.24 -2.23 -11.61
C ILE A 184 3.25 -2.91 -12.97
N ALA A 185 2.16 -2.81 -13.72
CA ALA A 185 2.04 -3.42 -15.05
C ALA A 185 3.14 -2.94 -16.00
N ARG A 186 3.43 -1.64 -15.98
CA ARG A 186 4.52 -1.05 -16.75
C ARG A 186 5.88 -1.59 -16.33
N ALA A 187 6.16 -1.68 -15.03
CA ALA A 187 7.41 -2.23 -14.51
C ALA A 187 7.60 -3.70 -14.90
N MET A 188 6.54 -4.52 -14.84
CA MET A 188 6.57 -5.92 -15.27
C MET A 188 7.01 -6.06 -16.74
N VAL A 189 6.50 -5.19 -17.61
CA VAL A 189 6.81 -5.22 -19.04
C VAL A 189 8.19 -4.64 -19.35
N THR A 190 8.53 -3.49 -18.74
CA THR A 190 9.68 -2.69 -19.15
C THR A 190 10.95 -2.90 -18.34
N GLN A 191 10.83 -3.37 -17.10
CA GLN A 191 11.96 -3.49 -16.17
C GLN A 191 12.24 -4.91 -15.73
N TYR A 192 11.18 -5.71 -15.47
CA TYR A 192 11.34 -7.03 -14.88
C TYR A 192 11.40 -8.16 -15.91
N GLY A 193 11.21 -7.87 -17.22
CA GLY A 193 11.26 -8.88 -18.27
C GLY A 193 10.18 -9.97 -18.14
N MET A 194 9.02 -9.62 -17.56
CA MET A 194 7.91 -10.55 -17.30
C MET A 194 6.87 -10.60 -18.42
N SER A 195 7.16 -9.98 -19.56
CA SER A 195 6.28 -9.98 -20.74
C SER A 195 6.56 -11.16 -21.65
N ASP A 196 5.53 -11.91 -22.01
CA ASP A 196 5.65 -13.03 -22.96
C ASP A 196 5.99 -12.53 -24.38
N LYS A 197 5.67 -11.27 -24.70
CA LYS A 197 5.93 -10.66 -26.01
C LYS A 197 7.36 -10.13 -26.16
N PHE A 198 7.90 -9.53 -25.10
CA PHE A 198 9.22 -8.86 -25.14
C PHE A 198 10.32 -9.68 -24.45
N GLY A 199 9.95 -10.76 -23.74
CA GLY A 199 10.90 -11.60 -23.04
C GLY A 199 11.71 -10.86 -21.97
N MET A 200 12.95 -11.25 -21.79
CA MET A 200 13.87 -10.72 -20.77
C MET A 200 14.63 -9.47 -21.27
N MET A 201 13.91 -8.49 -21.80
CA MET A 201 14.51 -7.22 -22.25
C MET A 201 14.15 -6.09 -21.31
N CYS A 202 15.13 -5.27 -20.94
CA CYS A 202 14.89 -4.00 -20.27
C CYS A 202 14.56 -2.93 -21.32
N LEU A 203 13.35 -2.39 -21.28
CA LEU A 203 12.85 -1.41 -22.24
C LEU A 203 12.77 0.02 -21.68
N ALA A 204 13.06 0.20 -20.39
CA ALA A 204 13.05 1.50 -19.74
C ALA A 204 14.19 1.62 -18.72
N THR A 205 14.86 2.77 -18.72
CA THR A 205 15.86 3.11 -17.69
C THR A 205 15.47 4.40 -16.99
N THR A 206 15.88 4.53 -15.72
CA THR A 206 15.74 5.77 -14.97
C THR A 206 16.95 6.66 -15.30
N GLU A 207 16.75 7.72 -16.07
CA GLU A 207 17.85 8.60 -16.52
C GLU A 207 18.48 9.41 -15.37
N ASN A 208 17.72 9.72 -14.33
CA ASN A 208 18.23 10.47 -13.16
C ASN A 208 17.60 9.97 -11.87
N GLN A 209 18.34 9.12 -11.16
CA GLN A 209 17.92 8.57 -9.87
C GLN A 209 17.77 9.64 -8.75
N TYR A 210 18.29 10.85 -8.94
CA TYR A 210 18.32 11.93 -7.95
C TYR A 210 17.37 13.09 -8.26
N LEU A 211 16.91 13.28 -9.50
CA LEU A 211 16.14 14.45 -9.90
C LEU A 211 14.74 14.10 -10.40
N ASP A 212 14.56 12.99 -11.07
CA ASP A 212 13.26 12.56 -11.58
C ASP A 212 13.22 11.03 -11.63
N ASN A 213 12.34 10.44 -10.86
CA ASN A 213 12.18 8.98 -10.78
C ASN A 213 11.36 8.42 -11.96
N ARG A 214 11.24 9.18 -13.06
CA ARG A 214 10.54 8.75 -14.28
C ARG A 214 11.43 7.86 -15.11
N ALA A 215 10.99 6.64 -15.33
CA ALA A 215 11.62 5.73 -16.26
C ALA A 215 11.31 6.15 -17.70
N GLY A 216 12.33 6.56 -18.46
CA GLY A 216 12.24 6.81 -19.89
C GLY A 216 12.31 5.49 -20.67
N LEU A 217 11.50 5.35 -21.75
CA LEU A 217 11.63 4.23 -22.69
C LEU A 217 12.90 4.37 -23.51
N ILE A 218 13.70 3.31 -23.59
CA ILE A 218 14.96 3.23 -24.36
C ILE A 218 14.82 2.44 -25.66
N CYS A 219 13.60 2.17 -26.07
CA CYS A 219 13.29 1.43 -27.29
C CYS A 219 12.77 2.36 -28.40
N GLY A 220 12.95 1.95 -29.67
CA GLY A 220 12.41 2.68 -30.81
C GLY A 220 10.89 2.79 -30.82
N GLU A 221 10.34 3.73 -31.59
CA GLU A 221 8.89 4.04 -31.66
C GLU A 221 8.03 2.80 -31.98
N GLU A 222 8.49 1.95 -32.87
CA GLU A 222 7.81 0.68 -33.24
C GLU A 222 7.66 -0.28 -32.05
N THR A 223 8.60 -0.27 -31.10
CA THR A 223 8.54 -1.08 -29.88
C THR A 223 7.79 -0.35 -28.78
N ALA A 224 7.88 0.97 -28.70
CA ALA A 224 7.20 1.79 -27.71
C ALA A 224 5.67 1.72 -27.83
N ALA A 225 5.14 1.69 -29.06
CA ALA A 225 3.70 1.57 -29.30
C ALA A 225 3.10 0.26 -28.74
N PRO A 226 3.64 -0.94 -29.03
CA PRO A 226 3.20 -2.18 -28.41
C PRO A 226 3.41 -2.22 -26.88
N VAL A 227 4.49 -1.63 -26.33
CA VAL A 227 4.69 -1.51 -24.87
C VAL A 227 3.55 -0.74 -24.25
N SER A 228 3.21 0.42 -24.81
CA SER A 228 2.08 1.24 -24.35
C SER A 228 0.74 0.52 -24.42
N TYR A 229 0.56 -0.38 -25.39
CA TYR A 229 -0.66 -1.17 -25.53
C TYR A 229 -0.69 -2.42 -24.65
N THR A 230 0.45 -3.07 -24.43
CA THR A 230 0.53 -4.34 -23.68
C THR A 230 0.16 -4.17 -22.22
N HIS A 231 0.50 -3.03 -21.57
CA HIS A 231 0.09 -2.80 -20.17
C HIS A 231 -1.42 -2.54 -20.03
N LEU A 232 -2.11 -2.10 -21.09
CA LEU A 232 -3.57 -1.97 -21.13
C LEU A 232 -4.27 -3.33 -21.31
N THR A 233 -3.56 -4.33 -21.87
CA THR A 233 -4.11 -5.67 -22.17
C THR A 233 -3.57 -6.77 -21.26
N LEU A 234 -2.74 -6.44 -20.27
CA LEU A 234 -2.53 -7.35 -19.14
C LEU A 234 -3.92 -7.72 -18.61
N PRO A 235 -4.16 -8.99 -18.26
CA PRO A 235 -5.50 -9.49 -18.10
C PRO A 235 -6.28 -8.63 -17.11
N THR A 236 -6.87 -7.58 -17.67
CA THR A 236 -8.01 -6.93 -17.06
C THR A 236 -9.01 -8.05 -16.88
N ILE A 237 -9.28 -8.36 -15.67
CA ILE A 237 -10.27 -9.28 -15.20
C ILE A 237 -11.43 -9.26 -16.18
N ARG A 238 -11.57 -10.31 -16.99
CA ARG A 238 -12.87 -10.65 -17.55
C ARG A 238 -13.66 -11.20 -16.38
N LEU A 239 -14.29 -10.28 -15.64
CA LEU A 239 -15.37 -10.60 -14.71
C LEU A 239 -16.56 -11.07 -15.51
#